data_01606a0f7d0dd7bd704628514e2990f9
#
_entry.id   01606a0f7d0dd7bd704628514e2990f9
#
_cell.length_a   1.000
_cell.length_b   1.000
_cell.length_c   1.000
_cell.angle_alpha   90.00
_cell.angle_beta   90.00
_cell.angle_gamma   90.00
#
_symmetry.space_group_name_H-M   'P 1'
#
loop_
_entity.id
_entity.type
_entity.pdbx_description
1 polymer ?
#
loop_
_entity_poly.entity_id
_entity_poly.type
_entity_poly.pdbx_seq_one_letter_code
_entity_poly.pdbx_strand_id
1 'polypeptide(L)'
;MTDYRLSSYGVLLLRLALGTMFIAHSVIYMLLTLTLSGTSEFFNSIGLPSWLAYPTVLGEAIGGILLILGVQTRWVALALSPILIGATWAHAGNGWLFASANGGWEYPLYLFVLCIAQAMLGDGAYALWPSWSSRSQKLVVK
;
A
#
# COMPACT_ATOMS: atom_id res chain seq x y z
N MET A 1 15.34 -11.29 24.23
CA MET A 1 13.87 -11.07 24.27
C MET A 1 13.45 -9.67 23.81
N THR A 2 14.27 -8.66 24.01
CA THR A 2 13.98 -7.26 23.63
C THR A 2 13.82 -7.06 22.11
N ASP A 3 14.65 -7.73 21.31
CA ASP A 3 14.68 -7.52 19.85
C ASP A 3 13.40 -7.98 19.12
N TYR A 4 12.80 -9.08 19.56
CA TYR A 4 11.54 -9.56 18.94
C TYR A 4 10.36 -8.60 19.17
N ARG A 5 10.30 -7.95 20.33
CA ARG A 5 9.26 -6.98 20.62
C ARG A 5 9.46 -5.71 19.80
N LEU A 6 10.67 -5.18 19.73
CA LEU A 6 11.01 -4.02 18.91
C LEU A 6 10.74 -4.29 17.43
N SER A 7 11.13 -5.44 16.91
CA SER A 7 10.83 -5.86 15.55
C SER A 7 9.31 -5.87 15.27
N SER A 8 8.52 -6.44 16.18
CA SER A 8 7.05 -6.48 16.02
C SER A 8 6.41 -5.09 16.02
N TYR A 9 6.92 -4.14 16.83
CA TYR A 9 6.50 -2.75 16.80
C TYR A 9 6.98 -2.01 15.55
N GLY A 10 8.17 -2.32 15.03
CA GLY A 10 8.65 -1.80 13.75
C GLY A 10 7.73 -2.19 12.59
N VAL A 11 7.28 -3.45 12.57
CA VAL A 11 6.29 -3.94 11.59
C VAL A 11 4.93 -3.24 11.74
N LEU A 12 4.47 -3.02 12.98
CA LEU A 12 3.27 -2.21 13.23
C LEU A 12 3.40 -0.80 12.67
N LEU A 13 4.54 -0.14 12.92
CA LEU A 13 4.78 1.22 12.43
C LEU A 13 4.74 1.28 10.89
N LEU A 14 5.40 0.34 10.21
CA LEU A 14 5.38 0.23 8.76
C LEU A 14 3.95 0.04 8.24
N ARG A 15 3.18 -0.83 8.87
CA ARG A 15 1.77 -1.11 8.54
C ARG A 15 0.90 0.13 8.68
N LEU A 16 1.05 0.88 9.78
CA LEU A 16 0.31 2.12 10.01
C LEU A 16 0.69 3.19 8.98
N ALA A 17 1.97 3.34 8.68
CA ALA A 17 2.45 4.30 7.67
C ALA A 17 1.89 3.98 6.28
N LEU A 18 1.99 2.73 5.83
CA LEU A 18 1.44 2.30 4.54
C LEU A 18 -0.07 2.47 4.48
N GLY A 19 -0.79 2.02 5.51
CA GLY A 19 -2.25 2.12 5.56
C GLY A 19 -2.73 3.57 5.54
N THR A 20 -2.08 4.45 6.30
CA THR A 20 -2.39 5.89 6.28
C THR A 20 -2.10 6.51 4.91
N MET A 21 -0.98 6.14 4.27
CA MET A 21 -0.65 6.62 2.93
C MET A 21 -1.71 6.20 1.91
N PHE A 22 -2.13 4.95 1.88
CA PHE A 22 -3.16 4.48 0.95
C PHE A 22 -4.50 5.18 1.16
N ILE A 23 -4.93 5.39 2.42
CA ILE A 23 -6.15 6.14 2.71
C ILE A 23 -6.02 7.59 2.28
N ALA A 24 -4.90 8.26 2.59
CA ALA A 24 -4.68 9.64 2.19
C ALA A 24 -4.66 9.79 0.67
N HIS A 25 -4.01 8.88 -0.05
CA HIS A 25 -3.94 8.90 -1.50
C HIS A 25 -5.32 8.66 -2.13
N SER A 26 -6.03 7.61 -1.71
CA SER A 26 -7.35 7.30 -2.27
C SER A 26 -8.42 8.31 -1.90
N VAL A 27 -8.54 8.66 -0.61
CA VAL A 27 -9.63 9.52 -0.14
C VAL A 27 -9.30 11.00 -0.33
N ILE A 28 -8.15 11.48 0.14
CA ILE A 28 -7.84 12.90 0.10
C ILE A 28 -7.48 13.33 -1.34
N TYR A 29 -6.57 12.61 -1.99
CA TYR A 29 -6.09 13.01 -3.31
C TYR A 29 -7.05 12.60 -4.43
N MET A 30 -7.33 11.30 -4.61
CA MET A 30 -8.13 10.82 -5.74
C MET A 30 -9.61 11.16 -5.64
N LEU A 31 -10.21 11.11 -4.44
CA LEU A 31 -11.64 11.33 -4.27
C LEU A 31 -12.01 12.78 -3.97
N LEU A 32 -11.31 13.46 -3.04
CA LEU A 32 -11.65 14.81 -2.61
C LEU A 32 -10.95 15.91 -3.44
N THR A 33 -9.71 15.69 -3.88
CA THR A 33 -8.95 16.70 -4.63
C THR A 33 -9.20 16.60 -6.13
N LEU A 34 -8.96 15.43 -6.73
CA LEU A 34 -9.19 15.21 -8.17
C LEU A 34 -10.66 14.98 -8.52
N THR A 35 -11.45 14.56 -7.58
CA THR A 35 -12.77 13.93 -7.76
C THR A 35 -12.68 12.57 -8.47
N LEU A 36 -13.73 11.79 -8.39
CA LEU A 36 -13.76 10.47 -9.03
C LEU A 36 -13.77 10.59 -10.56
N SER A 37 -14.42 11.63 -11.12
CA SER A 37 -14.39 11.91 -12.56
C SER A 37 -13.00 12.36 -13.02
N GLY A 38 -12.35 13.25 -12.30
CA GLY A 38 -10.98 13.68 -12.60
C GLY A 38 -9.98 12.56 -12.54
N THR A 39 -10.11 11.65 -11.56
CA THR A 39 -9.30 10.43 -11.49
C THR A 39 -9.54 9.51 -12.69
N SER A 40 -10.80 9.35 -13.12
CA SER A 40 -11.15 8.58 -14.33
C SER A 40 -10.57 9.21 -15.59
N GLU A 41 -10.61 10.54 -15.73
CA GLU A 41 -10.01 11.28 -16.83
C GLU A 41 -8.49 11.13 -16.85
N PHE A 42 -7.84 11.19 -15.68
CA PHE A 42 -6.41 10.93 -15.57
C PHE A 42 -6.05 9.52 -16.08
N PHE A 43 -6.78 8.48 -15.66
CA PHE A 43 -6.55 7.13 -16.18
C PHE A 43 -6.66 7.06 -17.71
N ASN A 44 -7.70 7.68 -18.24
CA ASN A 44 -7.88 7.75 -19.70
C ASN A 44 -6.74 8.48 -20.41
N SER A 45 -6.23 9.56 -19.82
CA SER A 45 -5.15 10.38 -20.40
C SER A 45 -3.81 9.62 -20.51
N ILE A 46 -3.59 8.63 -19.65
CA ILE A 46 -2.40 7.75 -19.67
C ILE A 46 -2.65 6.43 -20.42
N GLY A 47 -3.79 6.31 -21.13
CA GLY A 47 -4.11 5.14 -21.95
C GLY A 47 -4.72 3.96 -21.19
N LEU A 48 -5.13 4.13 -19.94
CA LEU A 48 -5.83 3.13 -19.15
C LEU A 48 -7.37 3.33 -19.26
N PRO A 49 -8.15 2.25 -19.21
CA PRO A 49 -9.61 2.36 -19.15
C PRO A 49 -10.06 3.17 -17.94
N SER A 50 -10.93 4.17 -18.15
CA SER A 50 -11.42 5.08 -17.10
C SER A 50 -12.05 4.35 -15.90
N TRP A 51 -12.71 3.20 -16.14
CA TRP A 51 -13.35 2.41 -15.10
C TRP A 51 -12.37 1.84 -14.06
N LEU A 52 -11.08 1.72 -14.39
CA LEU A 52 -10.06 1.25 -13.45
C LEU A 52 -9.85 2.21 -12.27
N ALA A 53 -10.23 3.48 -12.39
CA ALA A 53 -10.19 4.44 -11.29
C ALA A 53 -11.03 3.98 -10.09
N TYR A 54 -12.21 3.40 -10.34
CA TYR A 54 -13.11 2.96 -9.26
C TYR A 54 -12.53 1.85 -8.38
N PRO A 55 -12.10 0.70 -8.93
CA PRO A 55 -11.49 -0.35 -8.11
C PRO A 55 -10.16 0.08 -7.51
N THR A 56 -9.43 1.01 -8.12
CA THR A 56 -8.18 1.54 -7.54
C THR A 56 -8.47 2.35 -6.28
N VAL A 57 -9.35 3.35 -6.35
CA VAL A 57 -9.75 4.16 -5.19
C VAL A 57 -10.31 3.29 -4.07
N LEU A 58 -11.22 2.37 -4.41
CA LEU A 58 -11.84 1.49 -3.43
C LEU A 58 -10.84 0.50 -2.82
N GLY A 59 -9.98 -0.09 -3.66
CA GLY A 59 -8.95 -1.02 -3.23
C GLY A 59 -7.93 -0.38 -2.28
N GLU A 60 -7.45 0.82 -2.59
CA GLU A 60 -6.55 1.57 -1.71
C GLU A 60 -7.22 1.98 -0.39
N ALA A 61 -8.46 2.46 -0.42
CA ALA A 61 -9.18 2.85 0.79
C ALA A 61 -9.42 1.65 1.71
N ILE A 62 -9.97 0.55 1.18
CA ILE A 62 -10.22 -0.67 1.96
C ILE A 62 -8.91 -1.30 2.40
N GLY A 63 -7.95 -1.45 1.48
CA GLY A 63 -6.65 -2.03 1.79
C GLY A 63 -5.89 -1.24 2.85
N GLY A 64 -5.94 0.09 2.79
CA GLY A 64 -5.37 0.97 3.82
C GLY A 64 -5.99 0.76 5.20
N ILE A 65 -7.33 0.65 5.28
CA ILE A 65 -8.03 0.33 6.52
C ILE A 65 -7.62 -1.05 7.06
N LEU A 66 -7.59 -2.06 6.20
CA LEU A 66 -7.19 -3.42 6.59
C LEU A 66 -5.74 -3.49 7.08
N LEU A 67 -4.82 -2.73 6.46
CA LEU A 67 -3.44 -2.60 6.93
C LEU A 67 -3.40 -1.98 8.32
N ILE A 68 -4.10 -0.87 8.58
CA ILE A 68 -4.13 -0.21 9.89
C ILE A 68 -4.67 -1.19 10.96
N LEU A 69 -5.75 -1.87 10.67
CA LEU A 69 -6.37 -2.83 11.59
C LEU A 69 -5.54 -4.11 11.76
N GLY A 70 -4.63 -4.40 10.85
CA GLY A 70 -3.87 -5.64 10.86
C GLY A 70 -4.71 -6.87 10.53
N VAL A 71 -5.53 -6.74 9.52
CA VAL A 71 -6.34 -7.84 8.99
C VAL A 71 -5.64 -8.42 7.77
N GLN A 72 -5.20 -9.67 7.86
CA GLN A 72 -4.56 -10.39 6.75
C GLN A 72 -3.45 -9.57 6.06
N THR A 73 -2.62 -8.89 6.83
CA THR A 73 -1.67 -7.85 6.39
C THR A 73 -0.80 -8.27 5.20
N ARG A 74 -0.29 -9.51 5.21
CA ARG A 74 0.53 -10.06 4.11
C ARG A 74 -0.21 -10.05 2.78
N TRP A 75 -1.42 -10.57 2.78
CA TRP A 75 -2.23 -10.69 1.58
C TRP A 75 -2.73 -9.33 1.10
N VAL A 76 -3.10 -8.45 2.01
CA VAL A 76 -3.51 -7.08 1.69
C VAL A 76 -2.34 -6.30 1.07
N ALA A 77 -1.14 -6.37 1.63
CA ALA A 77 0.04 -5.71 1.07
C ALA A 77 0.38 -6.25 -0.33
N LEU A 78 0.29 -7.57 -0.55
CA LEU A 78 0.47 -8.17 -1.88
C LEU A 78 -0.62 -7.74 -2.86
N ALA A 79 -1.88 -7.64 -2.43
CA ALA A 79 -2.99 -7.22 -3.28
C ALA A 79 -2.90 -5.74 -3.70
N LEU A 80 -2.30 -4.88 -2.85
CA LEU A 80 -2.06 -3.46 -3.16
C LEU A 80 -0.82 -3.25 -4.05
N SER A 81 0.13 -4.17 -4.05
CA SER A 81 1.38 -4.05 -4.81
C SER A 81 1.20 -3.80 -6.31
N PRO A 82 0.24 -4.43 -7.03
CA PRO A 82 -0.01 -4.14 -8.45
C PRO A 82 -0.43 -2.70 -8.73
N ILE A 83 -1.15 -2.06 -7.80
CA ILE A 83 -1.55 -0.65 -7.93
C ILE A 83 -0.29 0.24 -7.94
N LEU A 84 0.67 -0.04 -7.06
CA LEU A 84 1.93 0.70 -6.97
C LEU A 84 2.85 0.47 -8.18
N ILE A 85 2.83 -0.73 -8.77
CA ILE A 85 3.51 -1.00 -10.05
C ILE A 85 2.86 -0.15 -11.16
N GLY A 86 1.53 -0.14 -11.22
CA GLY A 86 0.79 0.69 -12.16
C GLY A 86 1.08 2.19 -11.98
N ALA A 87 1.12 2.68 -10.74
CA ALA A 87 1.50 4.05 -10.43
C ALA A 87 2.94 4.36 -10.84
N THR A 88 3.89 3.44 -10.58
CA THR A 88 5.29 3.60 -11.02
C THR A 88 5.37 3.73 -12.54
N TRP A 89 4.64 2.89 -13.27
CA TRP A 89 4.56 2.96 -14.73
C TRP A 89 3.91 4.28 -15.20
N ALA A 90 2.82 4.71 -14.60
CA ALA A 90 2.12 5.95 -14.94
C ALA A 90 3.02 7.20 -14.80
N HIS A 91 3.92 7.19 -13.83
CA HIS A 91 4.86 8.28 -13.58
C HIS A 91 6.22 8.11 -14.26
N ALA A 92 6.48 7.01 -14.97
CA ALA A 92 7.80 6.69 -15.55
C ALA A 92 8.32 7.78 -16.50
N GLY A 93 7.43 8.46 -17.24
CA GLY A 93 7.78 9.56 -18.15
C GLY A 93 8.13 10.89 -17.48
N ASN A 94 7.87 11.04 -16.18
CA ASN A 94 8.02 12.30 -15.45
C ASN A 94 9.43 12.47 -14.81
N GLY A 95 10.32 11.52 -15.03
CA GLY A 95 11.65 11.48 -14.39
C GLY A 95 11.63 10.81 -13.01
N TRP A 96 12.83 10.65 -12.44
CA TRP A 96 13.02 9.95 -11.16
C TRP A 96 12.42 10.72 -9.97
N LEU A 97 12.76 12.00 -9.84
CA LEU A 97 12.50 12.75 -8.62
C LEU A 97 11.00 12.94 -8.34
N PHE A 98 10.59 12.69 -7.12
CA PHE A 98 9.23 13.00 -6.63
C PHE A 98 8.81 14.45 -6.91
N ALA A 99 9.75 15.40 -6.81
CA ALA A 99 9.52 16.82 -7.05
C ALA A 99 9.47 17.22 -8.54
N SER A 100 9.61 16.27 -9.47
CA SER A 100 9.44 16.53 -10.91
C SER A 100 8.04 17.01 -11.23
N ALA A 101 7.88 17.74 -12.32
CA ALA A 101 6.55 18.13 -12.82
C ALA A 101 5.67 16.88 -12.99
N ASN A 102 4.48 16.90 -12.42
CA ASN A 102 3.52 15.78 -12.36
C ASN A 102 3.97 14.55 -11.51
N GLY A 103 4.99 14.73 -10.66
CA GLY A 103 5.51 13.66 -9.78
C GLY A 103 6.38 12.63 -10.51
N GLY A 104 7.54 12.30 -9.94
CA GLY A 104 8.41 11.26 -10.47
C GLY A 104 8.05 9.86 -9.94
N TRP A 105 8.69 8.84 -10.52
CA TRP A 105 8.39 7.45 -10.21
C TRP A 105 9.11 6.87 -8.97
N GLU A 106 10.00 7.64 -8.33
CA GLU A 106 10.71 7.17 -7.13
C GLU A 106 9.76 6.83 -5.98
N TYR A 107 8.75 7.67 -5.76
CA TYR A 107 7.83 7.52 -4.63
C TYR A 107 6.95 6.27 -4.73
N PRO A 108 6.21 6.02 -5.82
CA PRO A 108 5.42 4.80 -5.95
C PRO A 108 6.28 3.53 -5.97
N LEU A 109 7.48 3.58 -6.55
CA LEU A 109 8.42 2.45 -6.50
C LEU A 109 8.87 2.16 -5.06
N TYR A 110 9.21 3.21 -4.29
CA TYR A 110 9.59 3.05 -2.89
C TYR A 110 8.46 2.43 -2.06
N LEU A 111 7.23 2.89 -2.26
CA LEU A 111 6.06 2.31 -1.61
C LEU A 111 5.82 0.84 -2.00
N PHE A 112 6.05 0.50 -3.27
CA PHE A 112 6.01 -0.89 -3.72
C PHE A 112 7.00 -1.76 -2.93
N VAL A 113 8.25 -1.32 -2.80
CA VAL A 113 9.26 -2.05 -2.01
C VAL A 113 8.82 -2.20 -0.56
N LEU A 114 8.25 -1.15 0.05
CA LEU A 114 7.74 -1.22 1.41
C LEU A 114 6.53 -2.17 1.55
N CYS A 115 5.65 -2.25 0.56
CA CYS A 115 4.56 -3.23 0.53
C CYS A 115 5.09 -4.67 0.48
N ILE A 116 6.10 -4.94 -0.34
CA ILE A 116 6.75 -6.25 -0.38
C ILE A 116 7.43 -6.55 0.97
N ALA A 117 8.15 -5.58 1.54
CA ALA A 117 8.74 -5.74 2.87
C ALA A 117 7.67 -6.04 3.94
N GLN A 118 6.53 -5.34 3.92
CA GLN A 118 5.40 -5.60 4.82
C GLN A 118 4.85 -7.02 4.65
N ALA A 119 4.68 -7.48 3.41
CA ALA A 119 4.22 -8.83 3.12
C ALA A 119 5.20 -9.90 3.64
N MET A 120 6.50 -9.65 3.54
CA MET A 120 7.54 -10.55 4.06
C MET A 120 7.58 -10.56 5.59
N LEU A 121 7.54 -9.38 6.22
CA LEU A 121 7.62 -9.21 7.66
C LEU A 121 6.36 -9.71 8.39
N GLY A 122 5.19 -9.56 7.79
CA GLY A 122 3.92 -10.07 8.32
C GLY A 122 3.11 -9.03 9.09
N ASP A 123 2.37 -9.50 10.10
CA ASP A 123 1.30 -8.72 10.70
C ASP A 123 1.76 -7.75 11.81
N GLY A 124 2.87 -8.06 12.50
CA GLY A 124 3.39 -7.22 13.58
C GLY A 124 2.52 -7.23 14.84
N ALA A 125 2.79 -6.26 15.73
CA ALA A 125 2.04 -6.11 16.96
C ALA A 125 0.59 -5.66 16.72
N TYR A 126 -0.31 -6.02 17.63
CA TYR A 126 -1.73 -5.57 17.64
C TYR A 126 -2.50 -5.86 16.33
N ALA A 127 -2.15 -6.89 15.59
CA ALA A 127 -2.94 -7.33 14.44
C ALA A 127 -4.26 -7.96 14.91
N LEU A 128 -5.40 -7.47 14.38
CA LEU A 128 -6.71 -7.99 14.75
C LEU A 128 -6.97 -9.39 14.17
N TRP A 129 -6.53 -9.63 12.95
CA TRP A 129 -6.67 -10.93 12.29
C TRP A 129 -5.39 -11.27 11.52
N PRO A 130 -4.44 -11.96 12.17
CA PRO A 130 -3.16 -12.29 11.55
C PRO A 130 -3.30 -13.19 10.33
N SER A 131 -2.40 -12.99 9.35
CA SER A 131 -2.35 -13.73 8.08
C SER A 131 -2.06 -15.22 8.26
N TRP A 132 -1.36 -15.58 9.35
CA TRP A 132 -1.06 -16.97 9.69
C TRP A 132 -1.37 -17.20 11.17
N SER A 133 -2.03 -18.32 11.46
CA SER A 133 -2.33 -18.66 12.84
C SER A 133 -1.02 -18.93 13.61
N SER A 134 -0.97 -18.51 14.86
CA SER A 134 0.18 -18.67 15.77
C SER A 134 0.70 -20.12 15.94
N ARG A 135 -0.02 -21.11 15.45
CA ARG A 135 0.43 -22.52 15.40
C ARG A 135 1.61 -22.73 14.45
N SER A 136 1.67 -22.00 13.33
CA SER A 136 2.76 -22.15 12.36
C SER A 136 4.08 -21.52 12.82
N GLN A 137 4.04 -20.51 13.68
CA GLN A 137 5.26 -19.87 14.19
C GLN A 137 6.03 -20.74 15.18
N LYS A 138 5.37 -21.69 15.86
CA LYS A 138 6.03 -22.60 16.81
C LYS A 138 6.85 -23.72 16.15
N LEU A 139 6.66 -23.97 14.85
CA LEU A 139 7.34 -25.05 14.12
C LEU A 139 8.64 -24.57 13.43
N VAL A 140 8.88 -23.27 13.30
CA VAL A 140 10.07 -22.70 12.63
C VAL A 140 11.21 -22.39 13.62
N VAL A 141 10.97 -22.51 14.92
CA VAL A 141 11.94 -22.21 16.00
C VAL A 141 12.42 -23.50 16.70
N LYS A 142 12.56 -24.62 15.96
CA LYS A 142 13.27 -25.78 16.44
C LYS A 142 14.50 -26.05 15.62
#